data_611d08795be66a5b5cd6a99a0e5ea4cf
#
_entry.id   611d08795be66a5b5cd6a99a0e5ea4cf
#
_cell.length_a   1.000
_cell.length_b   1.000
_cell.length_c   1.000
_cell.angle_alpha   90.00
_cell.angle_beta   90.00
_cell.angle_gamma   90.00
#
_symmetry.space_group_name_H-M   'P 1'
#
loop_
_entity.id
_entity.type
_entity.pdbx_description
1 polymer ?
#
loop_
_entity_poly.entity_id
_entity_poly.type
_entity_poly.pdbx_seq_one_letter_code
_entity_poly.pdbx_strand_id
1 'polypeptide(L)'
;IPPFDSNSIAGQIEALQNPSPNVREIGRSRLEKAGKKAIPAVRKLLDHSNEFIQGRAIWLLAKLGSDGLKIVESQLDNQNPKIRVCAFRALRHENHRMLEHAGKLAKDSSPLVRREVALAMRYVPFEKARDILLEIAKGYDGQDRYYVEAFGIGCTDKEEKIYSVLKKNMGTKNYNSKYAGLVWRLHTVSAIPEIKSWALDEKLDDKITRSMLFALSLIDAPQAVKAMISIAKNANNETSSLAKVFIDKRDQGIWNKYKAKDLLHGKSSSEAIYVDRVAPTSFGPETKLPQAGKILALTGDPDNGKQQIGRCYVCHKVGSVGVEFGPTLAGWGSGQNRETILKAITDPSADLAHGYEGTELLVKGDKRIQGFIQAEGDPVVIRVFGGEDLVIAKSDIKSRKKMNSSLMAPASRLGLDAQQLRDIVEYLKLN
;
A
#
# COMPACT_ATOMS: atom_id res chain seq x y z
N ILE A 1 0.07 45.63 11.61
CA ILE A 1 -0.24 45.24 10.25
C ILE A 1 -0.38 46.52 9.45
N PRO A 2 0.39 46.76 8.35
CA PRO A 2 0.19 47.97 7.56
C PRO A 2 -1.28 48.05 7.09
N PRO A 3 -1.92 49.20 7.16
CA PRO A 3 -3.27 49.33 6.67
C PRO A 3 -3.31 49.10 5.17
N PHE A 4 -4.11 48.13 4.74
CA PHE A 4 -4.41 47.91 3.32
C PHE A 4 -5.92 48.10 3.11
N ASP A 5 -6.27 48.58 1.92
CA ASP A 5 -7.68 48.72 1.54
C ASP A 5 -8.32 47.35 1.37
N SER A 6 -9.03 46.92 2.39
CA SER A 6 -9.68 45.61 2.40
C SER A 6 -10.83 45.45 1.39
N ASN A 7 -11.26 46.51 0.73
CA ASN A 7 -12.42 46.52 -0.17
C ASN A 7 -12.04 46.53 -1.65
N SER A 8 -10.80 46.90 -1.99
CA SER A 8 -10.31 46.95 -3.37
C SER A 8 -9.53 45.71 -3.78
N ILE A 9 -9.52 45.39 -5.07
CA ILE A 9 -8.64 44.32 -5.62
C ILE A 9 -7.17 44.65 -5.33
N ALA A 10 -6.77 45.91 -5.45
CA ALA A 10 -5.39 46.34 -5.19
C ALA A 10 -4.97 46.03 -3.74
N GLY A 11 -5.79 46.40 -2.77
CA GLY A 11 -5.49 46.08 -1.37
C GLY A 11 -5.52 44.59 -1.06
N GLN A 12 -6.34 43.76 -1.74
CA GLN A 12 -6.30 42.32 -1.60
C GLN A 12 -5.04 41.69 -2.22
N ILE A 13 -4.48 42.30 -3.29
CA ILE A 13 -3.17 41.92 -3.84
C ILE A 13 -2.04 42.22 -2.85
N GLU A 14 -2.08 43.35 -2.15
CA GLU A 14 -1.12 43.65 -1.07
C GLU A 14 -1.26 42.62 0.08
N ALA A 15 -2.48 42.32 0.48
CA ALA A 15 -2.76 41.30 1.50
C ALA A 15 -2.20 39.92 1.11
N LEU A 16 -2.35 39.50 -0.15
CA LEU A 16 -1.84 38.24 -0.67
C LEU A 16 -0.30 38.16 -0.58
N GLN A 17 0.40 39.28 -0.65
CA GLN A 17 1.85 39.38 -0.57
C GLN A 17 2.37 39.49 0.87
N ASN A 18 1.51 39.74 1.85
CA ASN A 18 1.87 39.99 3.24
C ASN A 18 2.62 38.78 3.87
N PRO A 19 3.60 39.02 4.74
CA PRO A 19 4.31 37.94 5.47
C PRO A 19 3.39 37.14 6.40
N SER A 20 2.34 37.76 6.96
CA SER A 20 1.38 37.06 7.87
C SER A 20 0.49 36.09 7.10
N PRO A 21 0.43 34.79 7.48
CA PRO A 21 -0.45 33.82 6.85
C PRO A 21 -1.94 34.23 6.91
N ASN A 22 -2.39 34.79 8.03
CA ASN A 22 -3.78 35.20 8.21
C ASN A 22 -4.19 36.33 7.28
N VAL A 23 -3.28 37.30 7.08
CA VAL A 23 -3.54 38.41 6.14
C VAL A 23 -3.57 37.88 4.70
N ARG A 24 -2.65 36.99 4.35
CA ARG A 24 -2.66 36.34 3.01
C ARG A 24 -3.95 35.58 2.74
N GLU A 25 -4.46 34.87 3.74
CA GLU A 25 -5.70 34.12 3.60
C GLU A 25 -6.90 35.01 3.36
N ILE A 26 -6.98 36.18 4.04
CA ILE A 26 -8.01 37.19 3.77
C ILE A 26 -7.91 37.66 2.31
N GLY A 27 -6.72 38.05 1.86
CA GLY A 27 -6.48 38.48 0.49
C GLY A 27 -6.88 37.41 -0.52
N ARG A 28 -6.40 36.16 -0.32
CA ARG A 28 -6.72 35.01 -1.17
C ARG A 28 -8.23 34.79 -1.28
N SER A 29 -8.92 34.68 -0.16
CA SER A 29 -10.36 34.37 -0.10
C SER A 29 -11.21 35.46 -0.78
N ARG A 30 -10.84 36.72 -0.62
CA ARG A 30 -11.57 37.84 -1.24
C ARG A 30 -11.30 37.94 -2.75
N LEU A 31 -10.06 37.74 -3.19
CA LEU A 31 -9.73 37.67 -4.62
C LEU A 31 -10.42 36.48 -5.30
N GLU A 32 -10.50 35.34 -4.62
CA GLU A 32 -11.26 34.18 -5.13
C GLU A 32 -12.74 34.51 -5.29
N LYS A 33 -13.38 35.20 -4.32
CA LYS A 33 -14.77 35.69 -4.43
C LYS A 33 -14.97 36.72 -5.53
N ALA A 34 -13.96 37.57 -5.82
CA ALA A 34 -14.00 38.51 -6.90
C ALA A 34 -13.96 37.81 -8.29
N GLY A 35 -13.54 36.55 -8.34
CA GLY A 35 -13.56 35.71 -9.54
C GLY A 35 -12.75 36.31 -10.69
N LYS A 36 -13.29 36.26 -11.87
CA LYS A 36 -12.64 36.75 -13.12
C LYS A 36 -12.10 38.17 -13.02
N LYS A 37 -12.75 39.04 -12.23
CA LYS A 37 -12.31 40.44 -12.07
C LYS A 37 -10.93 40.56 -11.44
N ALA A 38 -10.51 39.58 -10.65
CA ALA A 38 -9.19 39.54 -10.00
C ALA A 38 -8.06 39.07 -10.94
N ILE A 39 -8.38 38.34 -12.03
CA ILE A 39 -7.38 37.72 -12.90
C ILE A 39 -6.31 38.70 -13.39
N PRO A 40 -6.64 39.90 -13.93
CA PRO A 40 -5.61 40.83 -14.46
C PRO A 40 -4.60 41.26 -13.39
N ALA A 41 -5.05 41.48 -12.15
CA ALA A 41 -4.18 41.89 -11.05
C ALA A 41 -3.34 40.74 -10.52
N VAL A 42 -3.92 39.54 -10.35
CA VAL A 42 -3.21 38.34 -9.88
C VAL A 42 -2.17 37.89 -10.90
N ARG A 43 -2.49 37.98 -12.22
CA ARG A 43 -1.57 37.62 -13.30
C ARG A 43 -0.26 38.41 -13.25
N LYS A 44 -0.28 39.68 -12.89
CA LYS A 44 0.94 40.49 -12.74
C LYS A 44 1.91 39.94 -11.70
N LEU A 45 1.43 39.21 -10.72
CA LEU A 45 2.28 38.57 -9.70
C LEU A 45 3.07 37.39 -10.24
N LEU A 46 2.79 36.87 -11.43
CA LEU A 46 3.59 35.82 -12.06
C LEU A 46 4.99 36.31 -12.45
N ASP A 47 5.14 37.62 -12.66
CA ASP A 47 6.42 38.27 -13.01
C ASP A 47 7.13 38.85 -11.78
N HIS A 48 6.64 38.55 -10.57
CA HIS A 48 7.23 39.06 -9.33
C HIS A 48 8.59 38.40 -9.07
N SER A 49 9.57 39.16 -8.54
CA SER A 49 10.92 38.68 -8.25
C SER A 49 10.99 37.56 -7.19
N ASN A 50 10.00 37.49 -6.32
CA ASN A 50 9.89 36.47 -5.27
C ASN A 50 9.07 35.25 -5.78
N GLU A 51 9.73 34.09 -5.90
CA GLU A 51 9.11 32.84 -6.38
C GLU A 51 7.93 32.34 -5.50
N PHE A 52 7.90 32.70 -4.22
CA PHE A 52 6.77 32.35 -3.34
C PHE A 52 5.51 33.16 -3.67
N ILE A 53 5.67 34.43 -4.10
CA ILE A 53 4.55 35.25 -4.54
C ILE A 53 4.05 34.75 -5.90
N GLN A 54 4.93 34.39 -6.82
CA GLN A 54 4.56 33.72 -8.07
C GLN A 54 3.74 32.44 -7.79
N GLY A 55 4.21 31.60 -6.84
CA GLY A 55 3.49 30.38 -6.45
C GLY A 55 2.07 30.67 -5.90
N ARG A 56 1.93 31.70 -5.06
CA ARG A 56 0.59 32.12 -4.56
C ARG A 56 -0.32 32.55 -5.69
N ALA A 57 0.20 33.28 -6.68
CA ALA A 57 -0.55 33.72 -7.85
C ALA A 57 -1.03 32.51 -8.68
N ILE A 58 -0.15 31.51 -8.91
CA ILE A 58 -0.49 30.26 -9.63
C ILE A 58 -1.66 29.53 -8.94
N TRP A 59 -1.54 29.31 -7.63
CA TRP A 59 -2.59 28.62 -6.87
C TRP A 59 -3.92 29.38 -6.87
N LEU A 60 -3.88 30.71 -6.79
CA LEU A 60 -5.08 31.53 -6.84
C LEU A 60 -5.70 31.53 -8.24
N LEU A 61 -4.89 31.74 -9.28
CA LEU A 61 -5.36 31.70 -10.68
C LEU A 61 -6.08 30.39 -11.00
N ALA A 62 -5.57 29.25 -10.51
CA ALA A 62 -6.21 27.95 -10.70
C ALA A 62 -7.66 27.91 -10.14
N LYS A 63 -7.99 28.75 -9.14
CA LYS A 63 -9.32 28.88 -8.54
C LYS A 63 -10.23 29.87 -9.26
N LEU A 64 -9.71 30.67 -10.17
CA LEU A 64 -10.46 31.76 -10.82
C LEU A 64 -11.17 31.32 -12.13
N GLY A 65 -11.49 30.04 -12.26
CA GLY A 65 -12.23 29.46 -13.39
C GLY A 65 -11.37 29.22 -14.64
N SER A 66 -12.04 28.97 -15.78
CA SER A 66 -11.38 28.52 -17.02
C SER A 66 -10.28 29.46 -17.53
N ASP A 67 -10.47 30.77 -17.38
CA ASP A 67 -9.50 31.75 -17.86
C ASP A 67 -8.25 31.76 -16.97
N GLY A 68 -8.43 31.60 -15.66
CA GLY A 68 -7.33 31.42 -14.71
C GLY A 68 -6.57 30.12 -14.96
N LEU A 69 -7.27 29.01 -15.20
CA LEU A 69 -6.64 27.71 -15.52
C LEU A 69 -5.78 27.77 -16.78
N LYS A 70 -6.23 28.45 -17.84
CA LYS A 70 -5.43 28.64 -19.07
C LYS A 70 -4.12 29.41 -18.81
N ILE A 71 -4.16 30.40 -17.90
CA ILE A 71 -2.94 31.12 -17.51
C ILE A 71 -2.00 30.20 -16.75
N VAL A 72 -2.53 29.34 -15.84
CA VAL A 72 -1.71 28.36 -15.12
C VAL A 72 -1.15 27.31 -16.07
N GLU A 73 -1.89 26.86 -17.07
CA GLU A 73 -1.39 25.96 -18.12
C GLU A 73 -0.17 26.54 -18.83
N SER A 74 -0.17 27.82 -19.16
CA SER A 74 1.00 28.47 -19.78
C SER A 74 2.24 28.46 -18.92
N GLN A 75 2.11 28.33 -17.58
CA GLN A 75 3.23 28.21 -16.67
C GLN A 75 3.87 26.80 -16.67
N LEU A 76 3.29 25.83 -17.33
CA LEU A 76 3.92 24.52 -17.57
C LEU A 76 5.12 24.60 -18.52
N ASP A 77 5.27 25.69 -19.25
CA ASP A 77 6.39 25.98 -20.16
C ASP A 77 7.37 27.02 -19.57
N ASN A 78 7.19 27.43 -18.31
CA ASN A 78 8.05 28.40 -17.65
C ASN A 78 9.50 27.90 -17.58
N GLN A 79 10.48 28.78 -17.75
CA GLN A 79 11.91 28.43 -17.71
C GLN A 79 12.32 27.86 -16.35
N ASN A 80 11.72 28.36 -15.26
CA ASN A 80 12.00 27.88 -13.91
C ASN A 80 11.25 26.57 -13.63
N PRO A 81 11.94 25.41 -13.41
CA PRO A 81 11.30 24.15 -13.14
C PRO A 81 10.45 24.14 -11.86
N LYS A 82 10.75 24.98 -10.86
CA LYS A 82 9.94 25.10 -9.66
C LYS A 82 8.55 25.68 -9.97
N ILE A 83 8.49 26.63 -10.90
CA ILE A 83 7.23 27.21 -11.37
C ILE A 83 6.42 26.18 -12.16
N ARG A 84 7.07 25.39 -13.04
CA ARG A 84 6.41 24.28 -13.74
C ARG A 84 5.81 23.27 -12.77
N VAL A 85 6.54 22.89 -11.73
CA VAL A 85 6.04 22.00 -10.65
C VAL A 85 4.85 22.62 -9.93
N CYS A 86 4.94 23.91 -9.57
CA CYS A 86 3.85 24.62 -8.90
C CYS A 86 2.58 24.65 -9.74
N ALA A 87 2.71 24.97 -11.04
CA ALA A 87 1.62 24.98 -12.00
C ALA A 87 0.98 23.61 -12.16
N PHE A 88 1.79 22.56 -12.31
CA PHE A 88 1.28 21.19 -12.41
C PHE A 88 0.53 20.76 -11.15
N ARG A 89 1.04 21.09 -9.95
CA ARG A 89 0.35 20.83 -8.69
C ARG A 89 -1.01 21.52 -8.60
N ALA A 90 -1.06 22.79 -9.00
CA ALA A 90 -2.30 23.56 -8.99
C ALA A 90 -3.34 23.00 -9.97
N LEU A 91 -2.94 22.66 -11.20
CA LEU A 91 -3.83 22.03 -12.20
C LEU A 91 -4.29 20.64 -11.75
N ARG A 92 -3.41 19.84 -11.15
CA ARG A 92 -3.77 18.55 -10.58
C ARG A 92 -4.79 18.67 -9.44
N HIS A 93 -4.62 19.65 -8.57
CA HIS A 93 -5.56 19.90 -7.47
C HIS A 93 -6.96 20.23 -7.97
N GLU A 94 -7.06 20.99 -9.08
CA GLU A 94 -8.33 21.31 -9.74
C GLU A 94 -8.81 20.18 -10.67
N ASN A 95 -8.12 19.07 -10.71
CA ASN A 95 -8.38 17.94 -11.62
C ASN A 95 -8.47 18.36 -13.11
N HIS A 96 -7.73 19.42 -13.48
CA HIS A 96 -7.77 20.01 -14.81
C HIS A 96 -6.77 19.35 -15.74
N ARG A 97 -7.24 18.52 -16.69
CA ARG A 97 -6.47 17.83 -17.73
C ARG A 97 -5.18 17.15 -17.22
N MET A 98 -5.22 16.63 -15.99
CA MET A 98 -4.03 16.19 -15.26
C MET A 98 -3.19 15.17 -16.02
N LEU A 99 -3.81 14.17 -16.66
CA LEU A 99 -3.09 13.12 -17.39
C LEU A 99 -2.42 13.64 -18.66
N GLU A 100 -3.03 14.61 -19.34
CA GLU A 100 -2.45 15.23 -20.53
C GLU A 100 -1.19 16.04 -20.15
N HIS A 101 -1.30 16.86 -19.11
CA HIS A 101 -0.16 17.61 -18.59
C HIS A 101 0.93 16.68 -18.05
N ALA A 102 0.58 15.60 -17.36
CA ALA A 102 1.51 14.59 -16.89
C ALA A 102 2.27 13.93 -18.07
N GLY A 103 1.57 13.58 -19.16
CA GLY A 103 2.18 13.02 -20.37
C GLY A 103 3.19 13.96 -21.04
N LYS A 104 2.91 15.27 -21.07
CA LYS A 104 3.85 16.30 -21.54
C LYS A 104 5.07 16.39 -20.59
N LEU A 105 4.83 16.56 -19.31
CA LEU A 105 5.86 16.81 -18.31
C LEU A 105 6.68 15.57 -17.91
N ALA A 106 6.22 14.36 -18.26
CA ALA A 106 7.03 13.15 -18.12
C ALA A 106 8.34 13.20 -18.92
N LYS A 107 8.40 14.01 -19.96
CA LYS A 107 9.57 14.24 -20.82
C LYS A 107 10.32 15.55 -20.49
N ASP A 108 9.95 16.23 -19.42
CA ASP A 108 10.60 17.48 -19.01
C ASP A 108 12.09 17.31 -18.81
N SER A 109 12.87 18.32 -19.20
CA SER A 109 14.34 18.32 -19.03
C SER A 109 14.76 18.22 -17.55
N SER A 110 13.94 18.80 -16.63
CA SER A 110 14.23 18.81 -15.21
C SER A 110 13.78 17.52 -14.51
N PRO A 111 14.70 16.83 -13.81
CA PRO A 111 14.32 15.68 -12.98
C PRO A 111 13.34 16.06 -11.85
N LEU A 112 13.38 17.31 -11.38
CA LEU A 112 12.44 17.81 -10.37
C LEU A 112 10.99 17.74 -10.87
N VAL A 113 10.73 18.13 -12.12
CA VAL A 113 9.41 18.10 -12.74
C VAL A 113 8.97 16.65 -12.97
N ARG A 114 9.84 15.81 -13.53
CA ARG A 114 9.54 14.38 -13.75
C ARG A 114 9.22 13.65 -12.46
N ARG A 115 9.93 13.96 -11.34
CA ARG A 115 9.61 13.41 -10.00
C ARG A 115 8.21 13.78 -9.54
N GLU A 116 7.79 15.03 -9.74
CA GLU A 116 6.43 15.46 -9.39
C GLU A 116 5.36 14.72 -10.19
N VAL A 117 5.62 14.50 -11.49
CA VAL A 117 4.75 13.71 -12.34
C VAL A 117 4.68 12.25 -11.86
N ALA A 118 5.82 11.66 -11.48
CA ALA A 118 5.85 10.30 -10.92
C ALA A 118 4.94 10.18 -9.69
N LEU A 119 5.07 11.11 -8.73
CA LEU A 119 4.23 11.13 -7.53
C LEU A 119 2.74 11.25 -7.86
N ALA A 120 2.38 12.00 -8.91
CA ALA A 120 0.99 12.15 -9.35
C ALA A 120 0.39 10.85 -9.88
N MET A 121 1.21 9.89 -10.33
CA MET A 121 0.75 8.60 -10.87
C MET A 121 0.35 7.58 -9.81
N ARG A 122 0.57 7.85 -8.51
CA ARG A 122 0.32 6.89 -7.43
C ARG A 122 -1.10 6.27 -7.50
N TYR A 123 -2.10 7.08 -7.66
CA TYR A 123 -3.52 6.65 -7.66
C TYR A 123 -4.11 6.53 -9.08
N VAL A 124 -3.28 6.66 -10.11
CA VAL A 124 -3.72 6.51 -11.50
C VAL A 124 -3.66 5.03 -11.88
N PRO A 125 -4.74 4.45 -12.45
CA PRO A 125 -4.73 3.06 -12.93
C PRO A 125 -3.60 2.79 -13.92
N PHE A 126 -3.09 1.55 -13.92
CA PHE A 126 -1.96 1.13 -14.75
C PHE A 126 -2.11 1.52 -16.23
N GLU A 127 -3.28 1.28 -16.81
CA GLU A 127 -3.56 1.50 -18.22
C GLU A 127 -3.37 2.96 -18.66
N LYS A 128 -3.60 3.90 -17.73
CA LYS A 128 -3.42 5.35 -17.95
C LYS A 128 -2.04 5.84 -17.53
N ALA A 129 -1.41 5.18 -16.54
CA ALA A 129 -0.11 5.57 -15.99
C ALA A 129 1.07 4.95 -16.74
N ARG A 130 0.89 3.82 -17.44
CA ARG A 130 1.93 3.00 -18.04
C ARG A 130 2.93 3.79 -18.87
N ASP A 131 2.45 4.51 -19.85
CA ASP A 131 3.32 5.21 -20.81
C ASP A 131 4.00 6.44 -20.17
N ILE A 132 3.31 7.11 -19.25
CA ILE A 132 3.86 8.22 -18.46
C ILE A 132 5.00 7.72 -17.58
N LEU A 133 4.79 6.63 -16.85
CA LEU A 133 5.81 6.02 -15.99
C LEU A 133 7.00 5.48 -16.79
N LEU A 134 6.76 4.94 -18.00
CA LEU A 134 7.85 4.51 -18.88
C LEU A 134 8.72 5.69 -19.33
N GLU A 135 8.12 6.82 -19.72
CA GLU A 135 8.89 8.03 -20.09
C GLU A 135 9.69 8.58 -18.90
N ILE A 136 9.11 8.58 -17.70
CA ILE A 136 9.82 8.94 -16.47
C ILE A 136 10.99 8.00 -16.23
N ALA A 137 10.79 6.67 -16.39
CA ALA A 137 11.85 5.69 -16.22
C ALA A 137 13.04 5.91 -17.16
N LYS A 138 12.79 6.24 -18.42
CA LYS A 138 13.83 6.57 -19.42
C LYS A 138 14.67 7.78 -19.00
N GLY A 139 14.08 8.72 -18.27
CA GLY A 139 14.75 9.93 -17.78
C GLY A 139 15.57 9.73 -16.51
N TYR A 140 15.61 8.54 -15.91
CA TYR A 140 16.42 8.25 -14.74
C TYR A 140 17.91 8.20 -15.09
N ASP A 141 18.76 8.87 -14.30
CA ASP A 141 20.21 8.94 -14.52
C ASP A 141 20.99 7.75 -13.98
N GLY A 142 20.36 6.93 -13.13
CA GLY A 142 20.98 5.80 -12.44
C GLY A 142 21.57 6.15 -11.07
N GLN A 143 21.45 7.37 -10.59
CA GLN A 143 22.09 7.85 -9.36
C GLN A 143 21.13 8.60 -8.42
N ASP A 144 20.20 9.43 -8.94
CA ASP A 144 19.29 10.25 -8.13
C ASP A 144 18.35 9.37 -7.30
N ARG A 145 18.66 9.25 -6.01
CA ARG A 145 17.88 8.49 -5.02
C ARG A 145 16.44 9.01 -4.93
N TYR A 146 16.26 10.33 -4.91
CA TYR A 146 14.92 10.92 -4.80
C TYR A 146 14.07 10.67 -6.05
N TYR A 147 14.73 10.56 -7.21
CA TYR A 147 14.06 10.23 -8.45
C TYR A 147 13.48 8.82 -8.42
N VAL A 148 14.30 7.85 -8.05
CA VAL A 148 13.88 6.44 -8.03
C VAL A 148 12.82 6.18 -6.95
N GLU A 149 12.88 6.90 -5.82
CA GLU A 149 11.84 6.81 -4.79
C GLU A 149 10.51 7.39 -5.28
N ALA A 150 10.52 8.55 -5.93
CA ALA A 150 9.32 9.14 -6.52
C ALA A 150 8.70 8.24 -7.60
N PHE A 151 9.55 7.64 -8.44
CA PHE A 151 9.14 6.64 -9.42
C PHE A 151 8.44 5.44 -8.75
N GLY A 152 9.05 4.86 -7.71
CA GLY A 152 8.47 3.74 -6.98
C GLY A 152 7.13 4.09 -6.33
N ILE A 153 6.98 5.30 -5.77
CA ILE A 153 5.70 5.78 -5.25
C ILE A 153 4.63 5.84 -6.38
N GLY A 154 5.01 6.31 -7.56
CA GLY A 154 4.12 6.33 -8.73
C GLY A 154 3.70 4.94 -9.19
N CYS A 155 4.54 3.93 -8.95
CA CYS A 155 4.30 2.55 -9.31
C CYS A 155 3.48 1.75 -8.28
N THR A 156 3.12 2.33 -7.13
CA THR A 156 2.36 1.63 -6.08
C THR A 156 1.15 0.89 -6.67
N ASP A 157 0.98 -0.38 -6.31
CA ASP A 157 -0.04 -1.33 -6.77
C ASP A 157 0.02 -1.67 -8.29
N LYS A 158 1.14 -1.31 -8.94
CA LYS A 158 1.38 -1.53 -10.39
C LYS A 158 2.75 -2.15 -10.67
N GLU A 159 3.51 -2.47 -9.61
CA GLU A 159 4.93 -2.81 -9.67
C GLU A 159 5.23 -3.94 -10.64
N GLU A 160 4.50 -5.05 -10.57
CA GLU A 160 4.70 -6.22 -11.45
C GLU A 160 4.43 -5.89 -12.93
N LYS A 161 3.36 -5.14 -13.19
CA LYS A 161 3.01 -4.71 -14.55
C LYS A 161 4.05 -3.73 -15.09
N ILE A 162 4.50 -2.78 -14.27
CA ILE A 162 5.54 -1.80 -14.65
C ILE A 162 6.87 -2.50 -14.86
N TYR A 163 7.26 -3.46 -14.00
CA TYR A 163 8.46 -4.26 -14.24
C TYR A 163 8.44 -4.93 -15.62
N SER A 164 7.32 -5.54 -16.00
CA SER A 164 7.17 -6.16 -17.32
C SER A 164 7.37 -5.16 -18.47
N VAL A 165 6.84 -3.94 -18.32
CA VAL A 165 7.04 -2.85 -19.28
C VAL A 165 8.49 -2.40 -19.33
N LEU A 166 9.15 -2.22 -18.17
CA LEU A 166 10.57 -1.84 -18.10
C LEU A 166 11.45 -2.90 -18.74
N LYS A 167 11.23 -4.17 -18.42
CA LYS A 167 11.98 -5.29 -18.97
C LYS A 167 11.92 -5.34 -20.50
N LYS A 168 10.73 -5.14 -21.07
CA LYS A 168 10.52 -5.11 -22.53
C LYS A 168 11.22 -3.94 -23.21
N ASN A 169 11.25 -2.75 -22.57
CA ASN A 169 11.67 -1.51 -23.22
C ASN A 169 13.10 -1.08 -22.86
N MET A 170 13.60 -1.48 -21.69
CA MET A 170 14.88 -1.03 -21.13
C MET A 170 15.76 -2.19 -20.65
N GLY A 171 15.22 -3.43 -20.62
CA GLY A 171 15.97 -4.60 -20.15
C GLY A 171 17.20 -4.87 -20.99
N THR A 172 18.31 -5.19 -20.33
CA THR A 172 19.61 -5.47 -20.94
C THR A 172 20.14 -6.83 -20.49
N LYS A 173 20.94 -7.51 -21.31
CA LYS A 173 21.63 -8.75 -20.91
C LYS A 173 22.61 -8.51 -19.76
N ASN A 174 23.33 -7.39 -19.82
CA ASN A 174 24.34 -7.03 -18.82
C ASN A 174 23.73 -6.05 -17.80
N TYR A 175 24.38 -5.95 -16.65
CA TYR A 175 24.01 -4.95 -15.65
C TYR A 175 24.01 -3.54 -16.26
N ASN A 176 22.96 -2.79 -15.97
CA ASN A 176 22.81 -1.40 -16.33
C ASN A 176 22.26 -0.64 -15.11
N SER A 177 23.00 0.32 -14.59
CA SER A 177 22.67 1.02 -13.34
C SER A 177 21.30 1.72 -13.38
N LYS A 178 20.91 2.28 -14.54
CA LYS A 178 19.60 2.94 -14.70
C LYS A 178 18.46 1.93 -14.59
N TYR A 179 18.53 0.86 -15.37
CA TYR A 179 17.52 -0.20 -15.34
C TYR A 179 17.49 -0.91 -13.99
N ALA A 180 18.66 -1.31 -13.49
CA ALA A 180 18.79 -2.02 -12.23
C ALA A 180 18.30 -1.19 -11.02
N GLY A 181 18.52 0.13 -11.01
CA GLY A 181 18.01 1.03 -9.99
C GLY A 181 16.48 1.11 -9.97
N LEU A 182 15.84 1.12 -11.15
CA LEU A 182 14.38 1.08 -11.26
C LEU A 182 13.84 -0.27 -10.79
N VAL A 183 14.44 -1.39 -11.24
CA VAL A 183 14.06 -2.75 -10.82
C VAL A 183 14.25 -2.92 -9.31
N TRP A 184 15.37 -2.44 -8.78
CA TRP A 184 15.65 -2.44 -7.34
C TRP A 184 14.50 -1.83 -6.54
N ARG A 185 13.93 -0.71 -7.02
CA ARG A 185 12.89 0.03 -6.29
C ARG A 185 11.50 -0.61 -6.36
N LEU A 186 11.24 -1.44 -7.36
CA LEU A 186 9.92 -2.06 -7.54
C LEU A 186 9.67 -3.24 -6.59
N HIS A 187 10.72 -3.93 -6.12
CA HIS A 187 10.62 -5.09 -5.21
C HIS A 187 9.68 -6.20 -5.71
N THR A 188 9.66 -6.45 -7.02
CA THR A 188 8.73 -7.41 -7.63
C THR A 188 9.25 -8.83 -7.59
N VAL A 189 8.33 -9.80 -7.47
CA VAL A 189 8.67 -11.23 -7.49
C VAL A 189 9.27 -11.63 -8.84
N SER A 190 8.72 -11.11 -9.93
CA SER A 190 9.19 -11.38 -11.29
C SER A 190 10.61 -10.89 -11.56
N ALA A 191 11.14 -9.95 -10.78
CA ALA A 191 12.52 -9.44 -10.92
C ALA A 191 13.56 -10.28 -10.18
N ILE A 192 13.16 -11.20 -9.31
CA ILE A 192 14.07 -12.01 -8.49
C ILE A 192 15.19 -12.69 -9.30
N PRO A 193 14.91 -13.33 -10.46
CA PRO A 193 15.97 -13.95 -11.26
C PRO A 193 17.06 -12.97 -11.74
N GLU A 194 16.65 -11.77 -12.16
CA GLU A 194 17.61 -10.73 -12.61
C GLU A 194 18.42 -10.18 -11.44
N ILE A 195 17.74 -9.81 -10.33
CA ILE A 195 18.41 -9.29 -9.14
C ILE A 195 19.40 -10.32 -8.58
N LYS A 196 19.01 -11.61 -8.55
CA LYS A 196 19.91 -12.70 -8.16
C LYS A 196 21.12 -12.81 -9.08
N SER A 197 20.90 -12.73 -10.40
CA SER A 197 21.96 -12.78 -11.39
C SER A 197 22.98 -11.64 -11.19
N TRP A 198 22.53 -10.42 -10.94
CA TRP A 198 23.42 -9.29 -10.66
C TRP A 198 24.13 -9.41 -9.32
N ALA A 199 23.47 -9.97 -8.29
CA ALA A 199 24.11 -10.22 -6.99
C ALA A 199 25.23 -11.28 -7.06
N LEU A 200 25.22 -12.15 -8.06
CA LEU A 200 26.20 -13.22 -8.28
C LEU A 200 27.23 -12.88 -9.36
N ASP A 201 27.14 -11.72 -10.01
CA ASP A 201 28.09 -11.31 -11.05
C ASP A 201 29.36 -10.74 -10.41
N GLU A 202 30.41 -11.55 -10.35
CA GLU A 202 31.71 -11.22 -9.76
C GLU A 202 32.44 -10.07 -10.49
N LYS A 203 31.92 -9.62 -11.64
CA LYS A 203 32.46 -8.45 -12.36
C LYS A 203 31.92 -7.12 -11.80
N LEU A 204 30.87 -7.19 -10.99
CA LEU A 204 30.27 -6.01 -10.36
C LEU A 204 30.93 -5.75 -8.99
N ASP A 205 30.96 -4.48 -8.60
CA ASP A 205 31.54 -4.11 -7.30
C ASP A 205 30.67 -4.55 -6.10
N ASP A 206 31.29 -4.67 -4.93
CA ASP A 206 30.64 -5.11 -3.71
C ASP A 206 29.45 -4.23 -3.30
N LYS A 207 29.47 -2.95 -3.66
CA LYS A 207 28.39 -2.02 -3.38
C LYS A 207 27.14 -2.40 -4.19
N ILE A 208 27.32 -2.80 -5.44
CA ILE A 208 26.21 -3.30 -6.29
C ILE A 208 25.69 -4.62 -5.73
N THR A 209 26.57 -5.58 -5.45
CA THR A 209 26.22 -6.86 -4.82
C THR A 209 25.41 -6.65 -3.55
N ARG A 210 25.88 -5.79 -2.64
CA ARG A 210 25.16 -5.43 -1.40
C ARG A 210 23.79 -4.83 -1.69
N SER A 211 23.69 -3.95 -2.69
CA SER A 211 22.45 -3.31 -3.09
C SER A 211 21.43 -4.32 -3.64
N MET A 212 21.88 -5.29 -4.43
CA MET A 212 21.02 -6.33 -4.99
C MET A 212 20.55 -7.32 -3.92
N LEU A 213 21.41 -7.71 -2.99
CA LEU A 213 21.01 -8.52 -1.83
C LEU A 213 20.01 -7.77 -0.95
N PHE A 214 20.21 -6.47 -0.76
CA PHE A 214 19.25 -5.65 -0.02
C PHE A 214 17.89 -5.60 -0.74
N ALA A 215 17.87 -5.42 -2.07
CA ALA A 215 16.63 -5.46 -2.86
C ALA A 215 15.88 -6.79 -2.68
N LEU A 216 16.58 -7.93 -2.82
CA LEU A 216 15.99 -9.26 -2.56
C LEU A 216 15.41 -9.36 -1.16
N SER A 217 16.10 -8.79 -0.17
CA SER A 217 15.66 -8.84 1.24
C SER A 217 14.39 -8.04 1.54
N LEU A 218 13.97 -7.16 0.65
CA LEU A 218 12.75 -6.36 0.77
C LEU A 218 11.52 -7.02 0.12
N ILE A 219 11.72 -8.08 -0.66
CA ILE A 219 10.63 -8.78 -1.34
C ILE A 219 10.01 -9.80 -0.37
N ASP A 220 8.76 -9.56 0.00
CA ASP A 220 7.99 -10.43 0.90
C ASP A 220 7.39 -11.62 0.12
N ALA A 221 8.25 -12.54 -0.29
CA ALA A 221 7.86 -13.72 -1.04
C ALA A 221 8.80 -14.92 -0.78
N PRO A 222 8.26 -16.16 -0.79
CA PRO A 222 9.08 -17.36 -0.59
C PRO A 222 10.15 -17.53 -1.67
N GLN A 223 9.92 -17.02 -2.87
CA GLN A 223 10.90 -17.03 -3.97
C GLN A 223 12.14 -16.18 -3.63
N ALA A 224 11.97 -15.05 -2.95
CA ALA A 224 13.07 -14.20 -2.51
C ALA A 224 13.90 -14.90 -1.41
N VAL A 225 13.23 -15.55 -0.47
CA VAL A 225 13.88 -16.39 0.57
C VAL A 225 14.73 -17.49 -0.07
N LYS A 226 14.14 -18.25 -1.03
CA LYS A 226 14.88 -19.30 -1.76
C LYS A 226 16.08 -18.75 -2.52
N ALA A 227 15.91 -17.61 -3.21
CA ALA A 227 17.00 -16.96 -3.93
C ALA A 227 18.13 -16.57 -2.98
N MET A 228 17.81 -15.94 -1.85
CA MET A 228 18.79 -15.53 -0.85
C MET A 228 19.51 -16.73 -0.22
N ILE A 229 18.79 -17.81 0.12
CA ILE A 229 19.39 -19.06 0.62
C ILE A 229 20.31 -19.68 -0.40
N SER A 230 19.91 -19.70 -1.68
CA SER A 230 20.77 -20.20 -2.76
C SER A 230 22.07 -19.38 -2.87
N ILE A 231 22.01 -18.06 -2.74
CA ILE A 231 23.20 -17.21 -2.72
C ILE A 231 24.05 -17.51 -1.47
N ALA A 232 23.44 -17.63 -0.30
CA ALA A 232 24.13 -17.92 0.96
C ALA A 232 24.88 -19.27 0.96
N LYS A 233 24.41 -20.23 0.15
CA LYS A 233 25.02 -21.59 0.04
C LYS A 233 26.07 -21.70 -1.07
N ASN A 234 25.95 -20.93 -2.15
CA ASN A 234 26.69 -21.21 -3.40
C ASN A 234 27.56 -20.02 -3.88
N ALA A 235 27.47 -18.84 -3.29
CA ALA A 235 28.30 -17.70 -3.66
C ALA A 235 29.69 -17.77 -2.99
N ASN A 236 30.58 -16.85 -3.39
CA ASN A 236 31.86 -16.65 -2.73
C ASN A 236 31.65 -16.28 -1.24
N ASN A 237 32.71 -16.39 -0.43
CA ASN A 237 32.61 -16.26 1.03
C ASN A 237 32.04 -14.92 1.49
N GLU A 238 32.37 -13.81 0.83
CA GLU A 238 31.89 -12.48 1.21
C GLU A 238 30.41 -12.29 0.90
N THR A 239 29.99 -12.58 -0.33
CA THR A 239 28.58 -12.51 -0.76
C THR A 239 27.72 -13.49 0.03
N SER A 240 28.21 -14.71 0.28
CA SER A 240 27.56 -15.73 1.12
C SER A 240 27.34 -15.23 2.55
N SER A 241 28.37 -14.64 3.16
CA SER A 241 28.30 -14.11 4.52
C SER A 241 27.28 -12.97 4.63
N LEU A 242 27.28 -12.08 3.65
CA LEU A 242 26.33 -10.96 3.60
C LEU A 242 24.89 -11.44 3.38
N ALA A 243 24.66 -12.44 2.52
CA ALA A 243 23.34 -13.05 2.34
C ALA A 243 22.81 -13.68 3.65
N LYS A 244 23.68 -14.36 4.43
CA LYS A 244 23.32 -14.90 5.76
C LYS A 244 22.90 -13.80 6.73
N VAL A 245 23.59 -12.65 6.73
CA VAL A 245 23.21 -11.50 7.56
C VAL A 245 21.83 -10.97 7.19
N PHE A 246 21.51 -10.89 5.89
CA PHE A 246 20.17 -10.48 5.45
C PHE A 246 19.10 -11.50 5.84
N ILE A 247 19.37 -12.80 5.70
CA ILE A 247 18.45 -13.85 6.15
C ILE A 247 18.17 -13.70 7.63
N ASP A 248 19.20 -13.58 8.48
CA ASP A 248 19.06 -13.45 9.92
C ASP A 248 18.21 -12.24 10.33
N LYS A 249 18.48 -11.08 9.71
CA LYS A 249 17.71 -9.85 9.96
C LYS A 249 16.26 -9.96 9.52
N ARG A 250 15.98 -10.55 8.36
CA ARG A 250 14.63 -10.64 7.81
C ARG A 250 13.80 -11.74 8.43
N ASP A 251 14.45 -12.78 8.95
CA ASP A 251 13.78 -13.84 9.72
C ASP A 251 13.18 -13.32 11.04
N GLN A 252 13.69 -12.20 11.57
CA GLN A 252 13.10 -11.45 12.68
C GLN A 252 11.96 -10.49 12.26
N GLY A 253 11.65 -10.39 10.97
CA GLY A 253 10.69 -9.46 10.39
C GLY A 253 9.84 -10.11 9.31
N ILE A 254 9.87 -9.53 8.10
CA ILE A 254 8.96 -9.93 6.99
C ILE A 254 9.15 -11.38 6.54
N TRP A 255 10.28 -12.01 6.80
CA TRP A 255 10.53 -13.40 6.43
C TRP A 255 10.35 -14.40 7.60
N ASN A 256 9.92 -13.95 8.77
CA ASN A 256 9.67 -14.83 9.92
C ASN A 256 8.67 -15.95 9.57
N LYS A 257 7.59 -15.60 8.86
CA LYS A 257 6.57 -16.54 8.41
C LYS A 257 7.11 -17.66 7.49
N TYR A 258 8.25 -17.44 6.84
CA TYR A 258 8.89 -18.41 5.95
C TYR A 258 9.95 -19.27 6.66
N LYS A 259 10.26 -18.98 7.94
CA LYS A 259 11.32 -19.67 8.71
C LYS A 259 12.65 -19.71 7.94
N ALA A 260 13.04 -18.55 7.38
CA ALA A 260 14.16 -18.44 6.46
C ALA A 260 15.48 -18.95 7.04
N LYS A 261 15.72 -18.71 8.33
CA LYS A 261 16.89 -19.20 9.07
C LYS A 261 16.93 -20.73 9.19
N ASP A 262 15.79 -21.35 9.51
CA ASP A 262 15.68 -22.80 9.60
C ASP A 262 15.94 -23.47 8.23
N LEU A 263 15.39 -22.90 7.17
CA LEU A 263 15.63 -23.34 5.79
C LEU A 263 17.10 -23.20 5.36
N LEU A 264 17.80 -22.15 5.81
CA LEU A 264 19.22 -21.95 5.54
C LEU A 264 20.07 -23.08 6.15
N HIS A 265 19.78 -23.47 7.39
CA HIS A 265 20.52 -24.49 8.14
C HIS A 265 20.16 -25.94 7.77
N GLY A 266 19.37 -26.11 6.69
CA GLY A 266 18.95 -27.45 6.28
C GLY A 266 18.04 -28.11 7.31
N LYS A 267 17.51 -27.34 8.25
CA LYS A 267 16.29 -27.68 8.96
C LYS A 267 15.12 -27.53 7.95
N SER A 268 15.31 -28.11 6.76
CA SER A 268 14.22 -28.70 6.01
C SER A 268 13.45 -29.44 7.07
N SER A 269 12.16 -29.28 7.09
CA SER A 269 11.28 -30.18 7.82
C SER A 269 11.65 -31.64 7.44
N SER A 270 12.80 -32.12 7.97
CA SER A 270 13.12 -33.51 7.98
C SER A 270 12.01 -34.12 8.82
N GLU A 271 11.02 -34.66 8.12
CA GLU A 271 9.80 -35.18 8.67
C GLU A 271 9.07 -34.16 9.57
N ALA A 272 8.57 -33.08 8.94
CA ALA A 272 7.54 -32.27 9.58
C ALA A 272 6.41 -33.24 9.93
N ILE A 273 6.34 -33.60 11.20
CA ILE A 273 5.20 -34.35 11.72
C ILE A 273 4.04 -33.38 11.70
N TYR A 274 3.32 -33.37 10.59
CA TYR A 274 2.10 -32.59 10.51
C TYR A 274 1.09 -33.18 11.49
N VAL A 275 0.40 -32.30 12.19
CA VAL A 275 -0.76 -32.65 13.01
C VAL A 275 -1.98 -31.98 12.39
N ASP A 276 -3.17 -32.56 12.64
CA ASP A 276 -4.39 -31.91 12.18
C ASP A 276 -4.53 -30.52 12.78
N ARG A 277 -4.74 -29.54 11.92
CA ARG A 277 -4.98 -28.14 12.27
C ARG A 277 -6.30 -27.70 11.62
N VAL A 278 -7.39 -28.21 12.16
CA VAL A 278 -8.75 -27.92 11.69
C VAL A 278 -9.35 -26.84 12.58
N ALA A 279 -9.91 -25.81 11.97
CA ALA A 279 -10.58 -24.75 12.72
C ALA A 279 -11.80 -25.32 13.47
N PRO A 280 -11.99 -24.96 14.75
CA PRO A 280 -13.16 -25.39 15.50
C PRO A 280 -14.44 -24.88 14.85
N THR A 281 -15.45 -25.75 14.72
CA THR A 281 -16.76 -25.38 14.16
C THR A 281 -17.75 -24.93 15.23
N SER A 282 -17.39 -25.02 16.51
CA SER A 282 -18.21 -24.61 17.66
C SER A 282 -17.33 -24.23 18.85
N PHE A 283 -17.75 -23.20 19.58
CA PHE A 283 -17.09 -22.71 20.80
C PHE A 283 -18.04 -22.71 22.01
N GLY A 284 -19.20 -23.31 21.87
CA GLY A 284 -20.20 -23.41 22.93
C GLY A 284 -21.39 -24.26 22.51
N PRO A 285 -22.38 -24.44 23.37
CA PRO A 285 -23.62 -25.12 23.02
C PRO A 285 -24.33 -24.37 21.90
N GLU A 286 -24.97 -25.11 21.03
CA GLU A 286 -25.76 -24.52 19.96
C GLU A 286 -26.97 -23.76 20.54
N THR A 287 -27.15 -22.50 20.15
CA THR A 287 -28.24 -21.64 20.57
C THR A 287 -29.22 -21.39 19.43
N LYS A 288 -30.54 -21.42 19.74
CA LYS A 288 -31.56 -20.99 18.78
C LYS A 288 -31.69 -19.47 18.86
N LEU A 289 -31.15 -18.79 17.87
CA LEU A 289 -31.27 -17.33 17.78
C LEU A 289 -32.58 -16.93 17.09
N PRO A 290 -33.26 -15.86 17.55
CA PRO A 290 -34.43 -15.34 16.85
C PRO A 290 -33.98 -14.67 15.52
N GLN A 291 -34.98 -14.34 14.68
CA GLN A 291 -34.72 -13.60 13.44
C GLN A 291 -33.98 -12.27 13.70
N ALA A 292 -33.14 -11.86 12.77
CA ALA A 292 -32.28 -10.68 12.88
C ALA A 292 -33.04 -9.42 13.32
N GLY A 293 -34.24 -9.16 12.76
CA GLY A 293 -35.07 -8.01 13.15
C GLY A 293 -35.47 -7.99 14.62
N LYS A 294 -35.70 -9.16 15.24
CA LYS A 294 -36.00 -9.28 16.66
C LYS A 294 -34.79 -9.00 17.53
N ILE A 295 -33.59 -9.40 17.10
CA ILE A 295 -32.34 -9.10 17.79
C ILE A 295 -32.05 -7.61 17.73
N LEU A 296 -32.20 -6.98 16.56
CA LEU A 296 -31.94 -5.56 16.37
C LEU A 296 -32.95 -4.66 17.07
N ALA A 297 -34.15 -5.17 17.36
CA ALA A 297 -35.17 -4.45 18.15
C ALA A 297 -34.87 -4.39 19.65
N LEU A 298 -33.92 -5.19 20.16
CA LEU A 298 -33.44 -5.11 21.55
C LEU A 298 -32.61 -3.84 21.73
N THR A 299 -32.61 -3.32 22.97
CA THR A 299 -31.68 -2.25 23.36
C THR A 299 -30.28 -2.84 23.55
N GLY A 300 -29.29 -2.33 22.82
CA GLY A 300 -27.90 -2.78 22.92
C GLY A 300 -27.14 -2.01 24.00
N ASP A 301 -26.36 -2.74 24.79
CA ASP A 301 -25.45 -2.21 25.80
C ASP A 301 -23.99 -2.39 25.34
N PRO A 302 -23.28 -1.31 24.95
CA PRO A 302 -21.91 -1.41 24.48
C PRO A 302 -20.91 -1.84 25.57
N ASP A 303 -21.18 -1.54 26.87
CA ASP A 303 -20.30 -1.94 27.96
C ASP A 303 -20.39 -3.45 28.22
N ASN A 304 -21.59 -4.00 28.17
CA ASN A 304 -21.77 -5.46 28.18
C ASN A 304 -21.18 -6.08 26.91
N GLY A 305 -21.39 -5.46 25.75
CA GLY A 305 -20.78 -5.90 24.49
C GLY A 305 -19.26 -6.00 24.56
N LYS A 306 -18.61 -5.04 25.21
CA LYS A 306 -17.16 -5.04 25.49
C LYS A 306 -16.72 -6.25 26.31
N GLN A 307 -17.55 -6.70 27.26
CA GLN A 307 -17.24 -7.92 28.03
C GLN A 307 -17.42 -9.17 27.17
N GLN A 308 -18.45 -9.23 26.36
CA GLN A 308 -18.75 -10.39 25.51
C GLN A 308 -17.80 -10.57 24.33
N ILE A 309 -17.19 -9.47 23.80
CA ILE A 309 -16.27 -9.49 22.66
C ILE A 309 -15.02 -10.35 22.89
N GLY A 310 -14.70 -10.66 24.13
CA GLY A 310 -13.58 -11.53 24.52
C GLY A 310 -13.60 -12.89 23.80
N ARG A 311 -14.77 -13.39 23.43
CA ARG A 311 -14.95 -14.64 22.66
C ARG A 311 -14.40 -14.52 21.23
N CYS A 312 -14.33 -13.31 20.69
CA CYS A 312 -13.82 -13.03 19.35
C CYS A 312 -12.30 -12.98 19.30
N TYR A 313 -11.62 -12.77 20.46
CA TYR A 313 -10.17 -12.62 20.54
C TYR A 313 -9.40 -13.89 20.16
N VAL A 314 -10.03 -15.04 20.17
CA VAL A 314 -9.41 -16.31 19.73
C VAL A 314 -9.16 -16.36 18.22
N CYS A 315 -9.81 -15.48 17.46
CA CYS A 315 -9.69 -15.39 16.01
C CYS A 315 -9.35 -13.97 15.51
N HIS A 316 -9.82 -12.93 16.21
CA HIS A 316 -9.75 -11.57 15.74
C HIS A 316 -8.90 -10.68 16.64
N LYS A 317 -8.19 -9.75 16.03
CA LYS A 317 -7.52 -8.67 16.73
C LYS A 317 -8.47 -7.48 16.90
N VAL A 318 -8.57 -6.97 18.14
CA VAL A 318 -9.34 -5.76 18.50
C VAL A 318 -8.40 -4.83 19.24
N GLY A 319 -7.94 -3.76 18.60
CA GLY A 319 -6.87 -2.92 19.14
C GLY A 319 -5.56 -3.72 19.32
N SER A 320 -5.05 -3.80 20.55
CA SER A 320 -3.84 -4.55 20.92
C SER A 320 -4.12 -5.97 21.42
N VAL A 321 -5.38 -6.38 21.54
CA VAL A 321 -5.78 -7.66 22.13
C VAL A 321 -6.29 -8.62 21.06
N GLY A 322 -6.05 -9.92 21.25
CA GLY A 322 -6.56 -10.98 20.39
C GLY A 322 -5.53 -11.51 19.40
N VAL A 323 -5.98 -12.39 18.50
CA VAL A 323 -5.19 -13.16 17.54
C VAL A 323 -5.45 -12.68 16.12
N GLU A 324 -4.42 -12.68 15.30
CA GLU A 324 -4.50 -12.26 13.90
C GLU A 324 -4.72 -13.50 13.00
N PHE A 325 -5.86 -14.17 13.21
CA PHE A 325 -6.34 -15.25 12.34
C PHE A 325 -7.42 -14.76 11.40
N GLY A 326 -8.52 -14.18 11.92
CA GLY A 326 -9.53 -13.48 11.13
C GLY A 326 -9.17 -11.99 10.92
N PRO A 327 -9.97 -11.25 10.15
CA PRO A 327 -9.75 -9.81 9.94
C PRO A 327 -9.80 -9.04 11.27
N THR A 328 -9.04 -7.94 11.34
CA THR A 328 -9.12 -7.05 12.51
C THR A 328 -10.51 -6.42 12.61
N LEU A 329 -11.04 -6.35 13.84
CA LEU A 329 -12.33 -5.72 14.11
C LEU A 329 -12.20 -4.25 14.53
N ALA A 330 -10.98 -3.76 14.79
CA ALA A 330 -10.76 -2.36 15.16
C ALA A 330 -11.18 -1.41 14.02
N GLY A 331 -12.14 -0.54 14.30
CA GLY A 331 -12.67 0.44 13.36
C GLY A 331 -13.55 -0.13 12.24
N TRP A 332 -13.64 -1.45 12.09
CA TRP A 332 -14.47 -2.06 11.05
C TRP A 332 -15.95 -1.79 11.29
N GLY A 333 -16.42 -2.02 12.51
CA GLY A 333 -17.82 -1.91 12.86
C GLY A 333 -18.36 -0.48 12.77
N SER A 334 -17.55 0.53 13.06
CA SER A 334 -17.96 1.93 12.98
C SER A 334 -18.35 2.36 11.55
N GLY A 335 -17.75 1.75 10.54
CA GLY A 335 -18.07 1.97 9.13
C GLY A 335 -19.29 1.19 8.62
N GLN A 336 -19.85 0.23 9.41
CA GLN A 336 -20.95 -0.65 8.99
C GLN A 336 -22.28 -0.23 9.64
N ASN A 337 -23.41 -0.63 9.04
CA ASN A 337 -24.69 -0.60 9.74
C ASN A 337 -24.83 -1.81 10.68
N ARG A 338 -25.77 -1.76 11.63
CA ARG A 338 -25.98 -2.81 12.62
C ARG A 338 -26.42 -4.13 12.00
N GLU A 339 -27.19 -4.07 10.93
CA GLU A 339 -27.65 -5.24 10.17
C GLU A 339 -26.46 -5.98 9.55
N THR A 340 -25.51 -5.26 8.96
CA THR A 340 -24.30 -5.82 8.36
C THR A 340 -23.41 -6.47 9.43
N ILE A 341 -23.22 -5.81 10.57
CA ILE A 341 -22.44 -6.37 11.70
C ILE A 341 -23.12 -7.65 12.21
N LEU A 342 -24.42 -7.61 12.45
CA LEU A 342 -25.17 -8.77 12.89
C LEU A 342 -25.09 -9.93 11.90
N LYS A 343 -25.27 -9.66 10.60
CA LYS A 343 -25.21 -10.64 9.52
C LYS A 343 -23.82 -11.29 9.46
N ALA A 344 -22.73 -10.52 9.55
CA ALA A 344 -21.37 -11.04 9.53
C ALA A 344 -21.09 -12.03 10.67
N ILE A 345 -21.77 -11.89 11.82
CA ILE A 345 -21.62 -12.79 12.97
C ILE A 345 -22.58 -13.97 12.89
N THR A 346 -23.81 -13.78 12.39
CA THR A 346 -24.83 -14.84 12.33
C THR A 346 -24.67 -15.76 11.13
N ASP A 347 -24.19 -15.23 10.00
CA ASP A 347 -23.94 -15.94 8.75
C ASP A 347 -22.58 -15.53 8.13
N PRO A 348 -21.47 -15.95 8.74
CA PRO A 348 -20.14 -15.55 8.31
C PRO A 348 -19.71 -16.14 6.95
N SER A 349 -20.49 -17.04 6.39
CA SER A 349 -20.27 -17.62 5.06
C SER A 349 -20.97 -16.85 3.94
N ALA A 350 -21.91 -15.96 4.28
CA ALA A 350 -22.71 -15.23 3.28
C ALA A 350 -21.87 -14.21 2.48
N ASP A 351 -20.82 -13.66 3.09
CA ASP A 351 -19.94 -12.69 2.46
C ASP A 351 -18.52 -12.83 3.05
N LEU A 352 -17.62 -13.38 2.24
CA LEU A 352 -16.23 -13.62 2.65
C LEU A 352 -15.35 -12.45 2.22
N ALA A 353 -14.73 -11.80 3.18
CA ALA A 353 -13.77 -10.76 2.91
C ALA A 353 -12.61 -11.30 2.04
N HIS A 354 -12.14 -10.50 1.08
CA HIS A 354 -11.02 -10.88 0.22
C HIS A 354 -9.77 -11.22 1.04
N GLY A 355 -9.14 -12.36 0.71
CA GLY A 355 -7.99 -12.89 1.45
C GLY A 355 -8.36 -13.77 2.66
N TYR A 356 -9.65 -13.88 3.00
CA TYR A 356 -10.16 -14.74 4.08
C TYR A 356 -10.98 -15.94 3.57
N GLU A 357 -10.77 -16.32 2.31
CA GLU A 357 -11.31 -17.58 1.78
C GLU A 357 -10.52 -18.77 2.35
N GLY A 358 -11.21 -19.60 3.10
CA GLY A 358 -10.63 -20.77 3.73
C GLY A 358 -10.04 -21.75 2.71
N THR A 359 -8.88 -22.29 3.02
CA THR A 359 -8.25 -23.38 2.26
C THR A 359 -8.01 -24.56 3.16
N GLU A 360 -8.35 -25.76 2.68
CA GLU A 360 -7.97 -27.03 3.30
C GLU A 360 -6.87 -27.67 2.48
N LEU A 361 -5.76 -28.03 3.16
CA LEU A 361 -4.65 -28.80 2.62
C LEU A 361 -4.69 -30.19 3.24
N LEU A 362 -4.61 -31.23 2.42
CA LEU A 362 -4.24 -32.58 2.85
C LEU A 362 -2.74 -32.71 2.63
N VAL A 363 -2.00 -32.96 3.70
CA VAL A 363 -0.53 -33.02 3.66
C VAL A 363 0.01 -34.42 3.97
N LYS A 364 1.33 -34.60 3.88
CA LYS A 364 2.02 -35.84 4.24
C LYS A 364 1.57 -36.36 5.61
N GLY A 365 1.36 -37.67 5.74
CA GLY A 365 0.80 -38.29 6.94
C GLY A 365 -0.73 -38.17 7.02
N ASP A 366 -1.42 -37.82 5.92
CA ASP A 366 -2.89 -37.67 5.79
C ASP A 366 -3.47 -36.67 6.80
N LYS A 367 -2.68 -35.65 7.14
CA LYS A 367 -3.10 -34.58 8.04
C LYS A 367 -3.80 -33.47 7.30
N ARG A 368 -4.88 -32.95 7.91
CA ARG A 368 -5.67 -31.84 7.37
C ARG A 368 -5.30 -30.53 8.03
N ILE A 369 -4.99 -29.56 7.20
CA ILE A 369 -4.63 -28.21 7.65
C ILE A 369 -5.61 -27.24 7.01
N GLN A 370 -6.37 -26.52 7.84
CA GLN A 370 -7.31 -25.49 7.42
C GLN A 370 -6.81 -24.12 7.85
N GLY A 371 -6.90 -23.16 6.95
CA GLY A 371 -6.45 -21.80 7.23
C GLY A 371 -6.57 -20.88 6.02
N PHE A 372 -5.88 -19.75 6.11
CA PHE A 372 -5.82 -18.73 5.06
C PHE A 372 -4.42 -18.71 4.45
N ILE A 373 -4.36 -18.80 3.11
CA ILE A 373 -3.07 -18.75 2.41
C ILE A 373 -2.49 -17.33 2.54
N GLN A 374 -1.31 -17.23 3.15
CA GLN A 374 -0.57 -15.98 3.30
C GLN A 374 0.43 -15.76 2.16
N ALA A 375 1.01 -16.86 1.66
CA ALA A 375 1.91 -16.80 0.51
C ALA A 375 1.78 -18.06 -0.36
N GLU A 376 1.69 -17.81 -1.67
CA GLU A 376 1.71 -18.85 -2.69
C GLU A 376 3.16 -19.16 -3.10
N GLY A 377 3.40 -20.39 -3.52
CA GLY A 377 4.69 -20.81 -4.06
C GLY A 377 5.15 -22.13 -3.46
N ASP A 378 6.46 -22.27 -3.32
CA ASP A 378 7.08 -23.41 -2.65
C ASP A 378 8.22 -22.88 -1.77
N PRO A 379 8.04 -22.88 -0.44
CA PRO A 379 6.88 -23.46 0.29
C PRO A 379 5.60 -22.59 0.21
N VAL A 380 4.46 -23.24 0.46
CA VAL A 380 3.17 -22.56 0.74
C VAL A 380 3.17 -22.13 2.21
N VAL A 381 2.69 -20.91 2.48
CA VAL A 381 2.47 -20.42 3.84
C VAL A 381 0.97 -20.31 4.09
N ILE A 382 0.50 -21.01 5.12
CA ILE A 382 -0.91 -21.03 5.53
C ILE A 382 -1.03 -20.62 7.00
N ARG A 383 -1.86 -19.61 7.28
CA ARG A 383 -2.21 -19.20 8.63
C ARG A 383 -3.32 -20.08 9.17
N VAL A 384 -3.05 -20.77 10.25
CA VAL A 384 -3.99 -21.71 10.88
C VAL A 384 -4.67 -21.07 12.09
N PHE A 385 -5.73 -21.72 12.59
CA PHE A 385 -6.41 -21.31 13.80
C PHE A 385 -5.39 -21.10 14.95
N GLY A 386 -5.53 -19.98 15.66
CA GLY A 386 -4.58 -19.52 16.66
C GLY A 386 -3.54 -18.53 16.11
N GLY A 387 -3.58 -18.21 14.80
CA GLY A 387 -2.74 -17.16 14.17
C GLY A 387 -1.31 -17.61 13.85
N GLU A 388 -1.00 -18.90 13.97
CA GLU A 388 0.30 -19.47 13.60
C GLU A 388 0.40 -19.60 12.07
N ASP A 389 1.53 -19.19 11.49
CA ASP A 389 1.85 -19.40 10.08
C ASP A 389 2.65 -20.69 9.92
N LEU A 390 2.05 -21.68 9.25
CA LEU A 390 2.72 -22.93 8.88
C LEU A 390 3.34 -22.83 7.50
N VAL A 391 4.59 -23.25 7.39
CA VAL A 391 5.37 -23.30 6.14
C VAL A 391 5.40 -24.74 5.65
N ILE A 392 4.75 -25.02 4.53
CA ILE A 392 4.53 -26.37 4.01
C ILE A 392 5.21 -26.47 2.65
N ALA A 393 6.15 -27.41 2.49
CA ALA A 393 6.76 -27.69 1.22
C ALA A 393 5.68 -28.18 0.23
N LYS A 394 5.71 -27.68 -1.00
CA LYS A 394 4.71 -28.05 -2.01
C LYS A 394 4.70 -29.56 -2.28
N SER A 395 5.84 -30.22 -2.17
CA SER A 395 5.99 -31.67 -2.26
C SER A 395 5.25 -32.46 -1.17
N ASP A 396 4.97 -31.83 -0.02
CA ASP A 396 4.28 -32.46 1.10
C ASP A 396 2.75 -32.27 1.02
N ILE A 397 2.26 -31.46 0.08
CA ILE A 397 0.82 -31.24 -0.15
C ILE A 397 0.30 -32.30 -1.12
N LYS A 398 -0.58 -33.18 -0.63
CA LYS A 398 -1.26 -34.23 -1.40
C LYS A 398 -2.43 -33.64 -2.21
N SER A 399 -3.22 -32.77 -1.58
CA SER A 399 -4.32 -32.08 -2.23
C SER A 399 -4.63 -30.75 -1.56
N ARG A 400 -5.28 -29.86 -2.32
CA ARG A 400 -5.72 -28.55 -1.88
C ARG A 400 -7.16 -28.30 -2.32
N LYS A 401 -7.97 -27.81 -1.40
CA LYS A 401 -9.38 -27.50 -1.65
C LYS A 401 -9.69 -26.11 -1.11
N LYS A 402 -10.26 -25.24 -1.94
CA LYS A 402 -10.88 -24.00 -1.48
C LYS A 402 -12.17 -24.36 -0.74
N MET A 403 -12.35 -23.78 0.44
CA MET A 403 -13.57 -24.00 1.24
C MET A 403 -14.68 -23.03 0.77
N ASN A 404 -15.91 -23.54 0.72
CA ASN A 404 -17.07 -22.73 0.37
C ASN A 404 -17.74 -22.10 1.60
N SER A 405 -17.21 -22.37 2.80
CA SER A 405 -17.70 -21.82 4.06
C SER A 405 -16.59 -21.06 4.79
N SER A 406 -16.99 -20.09 5.59
CA SER A 406 -16.10 -19.39 6.50
C SER A 406 -15.47 -20.35 7.51
N LEU A 407 -14.23 -20.05 7.92
CA LEU A 407 -13.59 -20.67 9.09
C LEU A 407 -14.08 -20.07 10.42
N MET A 408 -14.87 -19.00 10.37
CA MET A 408 -15.54 -18.42 11.52
C MET A 408 -16.82 -19.22 11.83
N ALA A 409 -16.98 -19.67 13.07
CA ALA A 409 -18.23 -20.29 13.52
C ALA A 409 -19.35 -19.24 13.59
N PRO A 410 -20.60 -19.58 13.17
CA PRO A 410 -21.75 -18.67 13.27
C PRO A 410 -22.14 -18.42 14.74
N ALA A 411 -22.79 -17.29 15.00
CA ALA A 411 -23.24 -16.88 16.35
C ALA A 411 -23.96 -17.99 17.13
N SER A 412 -24.77 -18.79 16.46
CA SER A 412 -25.48 -19.94 17.06
C SER A 412 -24.54 -21.00 17.67
N ARG A 413 -23.28 -21.04 17.25
CA ARG A 413 -22.25 -21.97 17.74
C ARG A 413 -21.16 -21.29 18.57
N LEU A 414 -21.35 -20.01 18.91
CA LEU A 414 -20.47 -19.27 19.82
C LEU A 414 -20.98 -19.27 21.27
N GLY A 415 -22.15 -19.90 21.53
CA GLY A 415 -22.79 -19.89 22.85
C GLY A 415 -23.30 -18.49 23.25
N LEU A 416 -23.70 -17.67 22.27
CA LEU A 416 -24.28 -16.34 22.47
C LEU A 416 -25.81 -16.41 22.45
N ASP A 417 -26.45 -15.68 23.34
CA ASP A 417 -27.90 -15.41 23.27
C ASP A 417 -28.18 -14.13 22.45
N ALA A 418 -29.46 -13.82 22.26
CA ALA A 418 -29.90 -12.70 21.44
C ALA A 418 -29.48 -11.33 22.02
N GLN A 419 -29.49 -11.18 23.37
CA GLN A 419 -29.10 -9.94 24.03
C GLN A 419 -27.58 -9.72 23.94
N GLN A 420 -26.79 -10.74 24.26
CA GLN A 420 -25.33 -10.70 24.15
C GLN A 420 -24.88 -10.35 22.72
N LEU A 421 -25.53 -10.94 21.72
CA LEU A 421 -25.26 -10.64 20.32
C LEU A 421 -25.60 -9.19 19.96
N ARG A 422 -26.74 -8.68 20.46
CA ARG A 422 -27.14 -7.28 20.27
C ARG A 422 -26.14 -6.30 20.91
N ASP A 423 -25.63 -6.64 22.08
CA ASP A 423 -24.65 -5.84 22.82
C ASP A 423 -23.30 -5.80 22.10
N ILE A 424 -22.83 -6.96 21.56
CA ILE A 424 -21.63 -7.02 20.71
C ILE A 424 -21.77 -6.14 19.46
N VAL A 425 -22.94 -6.19 18.81
CA VAL A 425 -23.22 -5.33 17.64
C VAL A 425 -23.13 -3.86 18.00
N GLU A 426 -23.65 -3.45 19.16
CA GLU A 426 -23.58 -2.06 19.63
C GLU A 426 -22.13 -1.64 19.94
N TYR A 427 -21.39 -2.50 20.64
CA TYR A 427 -19.98 -2.25 20.95
C TYR A 427 -19.16 -2.07 19.66
N LEU A 428 -19.28 -2.97 18.70
CA LEU A 428 -18.54 -2.88 17.43
C LEU A 428 -18.94 -1.67 16.59
N LYS A 429 -20.23 -1.23 16.69
CA LYS A 429 -20.70 -0.04 15.97
C LYS A 429 -20.05 1.25 16.50
N LEU A 430 -19.72 1.29 17.77
CA LEU A 430 -19.15 2.47 18.44
C LEU A 430 -17.61 2.49 18.48
N ASN A 431 -16.95 1.38 18.14
CA ASN A 431 -15.50 1.18 18.17
C ASN A 431 -15.00 0.62 16.83
#